data_e35bd8d04771449dfdd0645da4e39252
#
_entry.id   e35bd8d04771449dfdd0645da4e39252
#
_cell.length_a   1.000
_cell.length_b   1.000
_cell.length_c   1.000
_cell.angle_alpha   90.00
_cell.angle_beta   90.00
_cell.angle_gamma   90.00
#
_symmetry.space_group_name_H-M   'P 1'
#
loop_
_entity.id
_entity.type
_entity.pdbx_description
1 polymer ?
#
loop_
_entity_poly.entity_id
_entity_poly.type
_entity_poly.pdbx_seq_one_letter_code
_entity_poly.pdbx_strand_id
1 'polypeptide(L)'
;LAIPSIPAYALPTASDMPENKVSWTLNPKRAVLLIHDMQNYFVDAFAKGVAPITEVSQNIKKIKEQCKALGIPVVYTAQPGSQDPADRALLTDFWGPGLKSGPYEEKVIPELAPDDQDIVLTKWRYSAFKRTNLLEIMRESGRDQLMITGIYAHIGCLVTACEAFMDDIQSFFIGDAVADFSSEKHKMAIEYASQRCAYTALTNEVLELLGGAPVSEGEEKVSAVLTKDRVRGQIAAILQESPSDIPDHEDLLDRGLDSVRIMSLVEQWRRDGAEVTFVELAENPTLEEWWRLLSSRSQKVLPNADYL
;
A
#
# COMPACT_ATOMS: atom_id res chain seq x y z
N LEU A 1 28.87 -10.72 -5.77
CA LEU A 1 27.65 -10.93 -6.51
C LEU A 1 26.91 -9.60 -6.64
N ALA A 2 26.60 -9.18 -7.85
CA ALA A 2 25.77 -7.99 -8.09
C ALA A 2 24.30 -8.32 -7.76
N ILE A 3 23.52 -7.31 -7.42
CA ILE A 3 22.08 -7.45 -7.28
C ILE A 3 21.51 -7.92 -8.63
N PRO A 4 20.69 -9.00 -8.67
CA PRO A 4 20.10 -9.46 -9.91
C PRO A 4 19.11 -8.44 -10.47
N SER A 5 18.94 -8.41 -11.79
CA SER A 5 17.88 -7.61 -12.44
C SER A 5 16.51 -8.11 -11.98
N ILE A 6 15.64 -7.17 -11.62
CA ILE A 6 14.30 -7.43 -11.09
C ILE A 6 13.28 -7.14 -12.19
N PRO A 7 12.54 -8.15 -12.65
CA PRO A 7 11.51 -7.95 -13.66
C PRO A 7 10.30 -7.19 -13.12
N ALA A 8 9.50 -6.63 -14.02
CA ALA A 8 8.24 -6.02 -13.69
C ALA A 8 7.25 -7.05 -13.11
N TYR A 9 6.50 -6.64 -12.09
CA TYR A 9 5.36 -7.37 -11.54
C TYR A 9 4.35 -6.41 -10.93
N ALA A 10 3.08 -6.80 -10.87
CA ALA A 10 2.02 -6.00 -10.29
C ALA A 10 2.10 -5.96 -8.76
N LEU A 11 1.86 -4.81 -8.17
CA LEU A 11 1.73 -4.68 -6.71
C LEU A 11 0.51 -5.43 -6.18
N PRO A 12 0.51 -5.82 -4.89
CA PRO A 12 -0.64 -6.42 -4.26
C PRO A 12 -1.82 -5.45 -4.21
N THR A 13 -3.00 -5.98 -4.43
CA THR A 13 -4.28 -5.31 -4.29
C THR A 13 -4.95 -5.69 -2.96
N ALA A 14 -6.09 -5.09 -2.63
CA ALA A 14 -6.83 -5.42 -1.42
C ALA A 14 -7.21 -6.92 -1.34
N SER A 15 -7.45 -7.57 -2.48
CA SER A 15 -7.74 -9.01 -2.53
C SER A 15 -6.53 -9.90 -2.32
N ASP A 16 -5.31 -9.37 -2.45
CA ASP A 16 -4.06 -10.09 -2.23
C ASP A 16 -3.58 -9.99 -0.77
N MET A 17 -4.17 -9.07 0.02
CA MET A 17 -3.72 -8.86 1.40
C MET A 17 -4.24 -9.97 2.32
N PRO A 18 -3.35 -10.58 3.11
CA PRO A 18 -3.75 -11.59 4.09
C PRO A 18 -4.52 -10.95 5.25
N GLU A 19 -5.34 -11.75 5.92
CA GLU A 19 -5.97 -11.35 7.18
C GLU A 19 -4.92 -11.08 8.26
N ASN A 20 -5.04 -9.94 8.91
CA ASN A 20 -4.16 -9.57 10.02
C ASN A 20 -4.52 -10.33 11.30
N LYS A 21 -3.52 -10.87 12.00
CA LYS A 21 -3.73 -11.49 13.32
C LYS A 21 -3.97 -10.51 14.45
N VAL A 22 -3.59 -9.27 14.25
CA VAL A 22 -3.69 -8.20 15.24
C VAL A 22 -4.64 -7.12 14.76
N SER A 23 -5.27 -6.42 15.69
CA SER A 23 -6.19 -5.31 15.43
C SER A 23 -5.58 -3.96 15.83
N TRP A 24 -4.29 -3.77 15.56
CA TRP A 24 -3.61 -2.51 15.89
C TRP A 24 -4.16 -1.36 15.06
N THR A 25 -4.29 -0.21 15.69
CA THR A 25 -4.72 1.02 15.03
C THR A 25 -3.55 2.00 14.99
N LEU A 26 -3.28 2.54 13.81
CA LEU A 26 -2.23 3.54 13.61
C LEU A 26 -2.60 4.87 14.28
N ASN A 27 -1.68 5.42 15.05
CA ASN A 27 -1.85 6.70 15.74
C ASN A 27 -0.74 7.68 15.33
N PRO A 28 -1.07 8.84 14.73
CA PRO A 28 -0.07 9.81 14.28
C PRO A 28 0.89 10.28 15.37
N LYS A 29 0.47 10.29 16.63
CA LYS A 29 1.32 10.70 17.77
C LYS A 29 2.31 9.62 18.20
N ARG A 30 2.07 8.36 17.81
CA ARG A 30 2.89 7.20 18.13
C ARG A 30 3.74 6.72 16.96
N ALA A 31 3.40 7.14 15.75
CA ALA A 31 3.96 6.62 14.51
C ALA A 31 5.29 7.29 14.11
N VAL A 32 6.16 6.52 13.49
CA VAL A 32 7.35 6.95 12.73
C VAL A 32 7.26 6.32 11.34
N LEU A 33 7.58 7.05 10.29
CA LEU A 33 7.73 6.50 8.95
C LEU A 33 9.18 6.09 8.70
N LEU A 34 9.40 4.84 8.30
CA LEU A 34 10.68 4.34 7.82
C LEU A 34 10.65 4.17 6.30
N ILE A 35 11.55 4.84 5.61
CA ILE A 35 11.83 4.67 4.18
C ILE A 35 13.15 3.90 4.05
N HIS A 36 13.03 2.60 3.74
CA HIS A 36 14.13 1.65 3.83
C HIS A 36 14.89 1.53 2.51
N ASP A 37 16.16 1.90 2.49
CA ASP A 37 17.16 1.68 1.44
C ASP A 37 16.73 2.09 0.00
N MET A 38 15.95 3.16 -0.15
CA MET A 38 15.50 3.67 -1.45
C MET A 38 16.62 4.44 -2.18
N GLN A 39 17.83 3.87 -2.23
CA GLN A 39 19.00 4.42 -2.91
C GLN A 39 19.07 3.98 -4.37
N ASN A 40 19.66 4.82 -5.23
CA ASN A 40 19.77 4.54 -6.67
C ASN A 40 20.37 3.15 -6.95
N TYR A 41 21.42 2.75 -6.22
CA TYR A 41 22.07 1.45 -6.37
C TYR A 41 21.08 0.26 -6.28
N PHE A 42 20.14 0.32 -5.33
CA PHE A 42 19.17 -0.75 -5.13
C PHE A 42 17.98 -0.64 -6.07
N VAL A 43 17.54 0.59 -6.32
CA VAL A 43 16.38 0.87 -7.20
C VAL A 43 16.71 0.61 -8.67
N ASP A 44 17.95 0.82 -9.11
CA ASP A 44 18.39 0.55 -10.48
C ASP A 44 18.36 -0.94 -10.87
N ALA A 45 18.22 -1.84 -9.90
CA ALA A 45 18.03 -3.26 -10.16
C ALA A 45 16.64 -3.57 -10.75
N PHE A 46 15.65 -2.72 -10.51
CA PHE A 46 14.30 -2.88 -11.04
C PHE A 46 14.18 -2.44 -12.51
N ALA A 47 13.22 -3.04 -13.22
CA ALA A 47 12.85 -2.59 -14.55
C ALA A 47 12.34 -1.15 -14.49
N LYS A 48 12.93 -0.27 -15.32
CA LYS A 48 12.70 1.18 -15.25
C LYS A 48 11.33 1.59 -15.80
N GLY A 49 10.68 2.54 -15.14
CA GLY A 49 9.45 3.17 -15.60
C GLY A 49 8.20 2.28 -15.52
N VAL A 50 8.27 1.13 -14.84
CA VAL A 50 7.18 0.17 -14.70
C VAL A 50 7.03 -0.30 -13.24
N ALA A 51 5.90 -0.95 -12.95
CA ALA A 51 5.69 -1.61 -11.67
C ALA A 51 6.76 -2.68 -11.39
N PRO A 52 7.09 -2.94 -10.12
CA PRO A 52 6.51 -2.37 -8.91
C PRO A 52 7.12 -1.02 -8.50
N ILE A 53 8.36 -0.72 -8.92
CA ILE A 53 9.17 0.33 -8.29
C ILE A 53 8.61 1.74 -8.51
N THR A 54 8.02 2.00 -9.67
CA THR A 54 7.40 3.30 -9.97
C THR A 54 6.24 3.58 -9.04
N GLU A 55 5.35 2.59 -8.86
CA GLU A 55 4.17 2.71 -8.00
C GLU A 55 4.56 2.77 -6.52
N VAL A 56 5.52 1.94 -6.09
CA VAL A 56 6.07 1.97 -4.72
C VAL A 56 6.64 3.35 -4.39
N SER A 57 7.42 3.95 -5.29
CA SER A 57 7.99 5.28 -5.08
C SER A 57 6.89 6.35 -4.92
N GLN A 58 5.82 6.28 -5.73
CA GLN A 58 4.68 7.17 -5.62
C GLN A 58 3.91 6.97 -4.30
N ASN A 59 3.68 5.72 -3.89
CA ASN A 59 2.99 5.40 -2.66
C ASN A 59 3.79 5.86 -1.43
N ILE A 60 5.10 5.62 -1.39
CA ILE A 60 5.97 6.14 -0.33
C ILE A 60 5.90 7.67 -0.28
N LYS A 61 5.92 8.35 -1.43
CA LYS A 61 5.81 9.80 -1.50
C LYS A 61 4.52 10.32 -0.88
N LYS A 62 3.37 9.71 -1.23
CA LYS A 62 2.05 10.06 -0.64
C LYS A 62 2.06 9.92 0.89
N ILE A 63 2.59 8.80 1.41
CA ILE A 63 2.70 8.56 2.86
C ILE A 63 3.64 9.60 3.50
N LYS A 64 4.80 9.87 2.89
CA LYS A 64 5.76 10.87 3.37
C LYS A 64 5.12 12.25 3.48
N GLU A 65 4.44 12.70 2.44
CA GLU A 65 3.75 14.00 2.42
C GLU A 65 2.71 14.12 3.53
N GLN A 66 1.91 13.07 3.75
CA GLN A 66 0.95 13.02 4.85
C GLN A 66 1.65 13.01 6.22
N CYS A 67 2.71 12.25 6.39
CA CYS A 67 3.50 12.24 7.63
C CYS A 67 4.07 13.63 7.96
N LYS A 68 4.62 14.32 6.96
CA LYS A 68 5.12 15.69 7.11
C LYS A 68 4.01 16.65 7.55
N ALA A 69 2.85 16.60 6.91
CA ALA A 69 1.70 17.45 7.27
C ALA A 69 1.22 17.23 8.72
N LEU A 70 1.41 16.02 9.26
CA LEU A 70 1.02 15.64 10.62
C LEU A 70 2.15 15.74 11.65
N GLY A 71 3.36 16.16 11.26
CA GLY A 71 4.53 16.21 12.13
C GLY A 71 5.00 14.82 12.59
N ILE A 72 4.74 13.78 11.78
CA ILE A 72 5.26 12.43 12.01
C ILE A 72 6.71 12.38 11.52
N PRO A 73 7.68 11.96 12.36
CA PRO A 73 9.07 11.84 11.95
C PRO A 73 9.24 10.88 10.77
N VAL A 74 10.04 11.29 9.79
CA VAL A 74 10.43 10.48 8.64
C VAL A 74 11.89 10.08 8.81
N VAL A 75 12.13 8.78 8.82
CA VAL A 75 13.44 8.18 8.99
C VAL A 75 13.81 7.40 7.74
N TYR A 76 15.01 7.61 7.27
CA TYR A 76 15.60 6.88 6.14
C TYR A 76 16.70 5.96 6.64
N THR A 77 16.85 4.82 5.98
CA THR A 77 18.09 4.07 6.03
C THR A 77 18.83 4.18 4.71
N ALA A 78 20.14 4.35 4.78
CA ALA A 78 20.99 4.37 3.60
C ALA A 78 22.31 3.65 3.92
N GLN A 79 22.69 2.71 3.07
CA GLN A 79 24.00 2.06 3.18
C GLN A 79 25.10 2.99 2.68
N PRO A 80 26.22 3.11 3.39
CA PRO A 80 27.36 3.89 2.89
C PRO A 80 28.05 3.12 1.77
N GLY A 81 28.58 3.87 0.80
CA GLY A 81 29.36 3.27 -0.27
C GLY A 81 30.78 2.90 0.18
N SER A 82 31.40 2.00 -0.54
CA SER A 82 32.78 1.56 -0.32
C SER A 82 33.05 1.21 1.15
N GLN A 83 32.16 0.44 1.76
CA GLN A 83 32.29 0.04 3.17
C GLN A 83 33.58 -0.71 3.41
N ASP A 84 34.25 -0.41 4.57
CA ASP A 84 35.34 -1.23 5.04
C ASP A 84 34.92 -2.71 5.14
N PRO A 85 35.70 -3.67 4.61
CA PRO A 85 35.40 -5.09 4.71
C PRO A 85 35.09 -5.58 6.12
N ALA A 86 35.76 -5.01 7.14
CA ALA A 86 35.54 -5.34 8.54
C ALA A 86 34.12 -4.90 9.02
N ASP A 87 33.64 -3.74 8.55
CA ASP A 87 32.29 -3.26 8.88
C ASP A 87 31.22 -3.99 8.09
N ARG A 88 31.48 -4.28 6.82
CA ARG A 88 30.55 -5.01 5.96
C ARG A 88 30.41 -6.47 6.38
N ALA A 89 31.50 -7.08 6.82
CA ALA A 89 31.56 -8.43 7.40
C ALA A 89 30.80 -9.47 6.53
N LEU A 90 29.91 -10.28 7.15
CA LEU A 90 29.16 -11.36 6.48
C LEU A 90 28.27 -10.89 5.30
N LEU A 91 27.94 -9.62 5.20
CA LEU A 91 27.24 -9.11 4.01
C LEU A 91 28.05 -9.29 2.72
N THR A 92 29.40 -9.33 2.86
CA THR A 92 30.31 -9.57 1.74
C THR A 92 30.11 -10.95 1.11
N ASP A 93 29.81 -11.95 1.92
CA ASP A 93 29.65 -13.35 1.46
C ASP A 93 28.39 -13.49 0.59
N PHE A 94 27.35 -12.76 0.89
CA PHE A 94 26.06 -12.81 0.17
C PHE A 94 25.98 -11.78 -0.97
N TRP A 95 26.52 -10.58 -0.78
CA TRP A 95 26.25 -9.42 -1.63
C TRP A 95 27.53 -8.77 -2.20
N GLY A 96 28.70 -9.37 -1.98
CA GLY A 96 29.96 -8.79 -2.40
C GLY A 96 30.27 -7.44 -1.75
N PRO A 97 31.07 -6.58 -2.40
CA PRO A 97 31.56 -5.32 -1.80
C PRO A 97 30.46 -4.27 -1.57
N GLY A 98 29.27 -4.45 -2.13
CA GLY A 98 28.18 -3.49 -2.05
C GLY A 98 28.32 -2.32 -3.01
N LEU A 99 27.60 -1.25 -2.70
CA LEU A 99 27.61 -0.01 -3.50
C LEU A 99 28.91 0.77 -3.37
N LYS A 100 29.22 1.59 -4.34
CA LYS A 100 30.40 2.45 -4.37
C LYS A 100 30.08 3.83 -3.81
N SER A 101 31.05 4.44 -3.13
CA SER A 101 30.94 5.85 -2.77
C SER A 101 30.89 6.72 -4.01
N GLY A 102 30.03 7.74 -4.00
CA GLY A 102 29.92 8.66 -5.09
C GLY A 102 28.59 9.43 -5.13
N PRO A 103 28.44 10.31 -6.10
CA PRO A 103 27.30 11.21 -6.13
C PRO A 103 25.98 10.56 -6.55
N TYR A 104 25.99 9.28 -6.97
CA TYR A 104 24.83 8.61 -7.51
C TYR A 104 24.37 7.39 -6.69
N GLU A 105 25.18 6.33 -6.57
CA GLU A 105 24.76 5.06 -5.97
C GLU A 105 24.27 5.19 -4.54
N GLU A 106 24.91 6.02 -3.72
CA GLU A 106 24.56 6.25 -2.31
C GLU A 106 23.30 7.10 -2.13
N LYS A 107 22.93 7.89 -3.13
CA LYS A 107 21.81 8.82 -3.02
C LYS A 107 20.47 8.09 -3.04
N VAL A 108 19.57 8.56 -2.18
CA VAL A 108 18.15 8.23 -2.30
C VAL A 108 17.65 8.75 -3.64
N ILE A 109 16.74 8.00 -4.27
CA ILE A 109 16.15 8.41 -5.56
C ILE A 109 15.55 9.83 -5.46
N PRO A 110 15.61 10.64 -6.54
CA PRO A 110 15.20 12.04 -6.49
C PRO A 110 13.76 12.27 -5.99
N GLU A 111 12.84 11.37 -6.34
CA GLU A 111 11.42 11.45 -5.98
C GLU A 111 11.17 11.34 -4.48
N LEU A 112 12.09 10.71 -3.76
CA LEU A 112 12.03 10.48 -2.31
C LEU A 112 13.17 11.14 -1.55
N ALA A 113 13.91 12.05 -2.17
CA ALA A 113 15.05 12.69 -1.53
C ALA A 113 14.69 13.21 -0.13
N PRO A 114 15.51 12.93 0.90
CA PRO A 114 15.31 13.47 2.24
C PRO A 114 15.51 14.98 2.24
N ASP A 115 14.76 15.68 3.06
CA ASP A 115 14.99 17.09 3.36
C ASP A 115 15.67 17.29 4.73
N ASP A 116 15.93 18.54 5.10
CA ASP A 116 16.68 18.89 6.31
C ASP A 116 15.99 18.47 7.62
N GLN A 117 14.71 18.12 7.59
CA GLN A 117 13.95 17.67 8.75
C GLN A 117 13.90 16.14 8.86
N ASP A 118 14.31 15.44 7.81
CA ASP A 118 14.30 13.99 7.77
C ASP A 118 15.55 13.43 8.46
N ILE A 119 15.39 12.28 9.10
CA ILE A 119 16.49 11.60 9.78
C ILE A 119 17.06 10.54 8.84
N VAL A 120 18.35 10.62 8.54
CA VAL A 120 19.02 9.63 7.69
C VAL A 120 19.98 8.79 8.55
N LEU A 121 19.68 7.50 8.67
CA LEU A 121 20.47 6.54 9.43
C LEU A 121 21.42 5.77 8.52
N THR A 122 22.68 5.64 8.95
CA THR A 122 23.65 4.78 8.27
C THR A 122 23.31 3.32 8.52
N LYS A 123 23.02 2.60 7.43
CA LYS A 123 22.59 1.20 7.48
C LYS A 123 23.76 0.23 7.37
N TRP A 124 23.85 -0.68 8.33
CA TRP A 124 24.94 -1.65 8.42
C TRP A 124 24.54 -3.10 8.27
N ARG A 125 23.27 -3.42 8.52
CA ARG A 125 22.71 -4.80 8.50
C ARG A 125 21.32 -4.79 7.88
N TYR A 126 20.66 -5.93 7.79
CA TYR A 126 19.32 -6.02 7.23
C TYR A 126 18.30 -5.20 8.00
N SER A 127 18.28 -5.34 9.32
CA SER A 127 17.39 -4.53 10.13
C SER A 127 17.85 -3.09 10.26
N ALA A 128 16.89 -2.17 10.21
CA ALA A 128 17.10 -0.75 10.43
C ALA A 128 17.51 -0.43 11.88
N PHE A 129 17.24 -1.30 12.84
CA PHE A 129 17.64 -1.14 14.24
C PHE A 129 19.10 -1.53 14.49
N LYS A 130 19.64 -2.43 13.67
CA LYS A 130 20.94 -3.03 13.97
C LYS A 130 22.11 -2.09 13.68
N ARG A 131 22.86 -1.73 14.73
CA ARG A 131 23.97 -0.77 14.68
C ARG A 131 23.55 0.65 14.27
N THR A 132 22.30 1.03 14.56
CA THR A 132 21.76 2.39 14.43
C THR A 132 21.19 2.82 15.77
N ASN A 133 20.78 4.07 15.87
CA ASN A 133 20.06 4.61 17.02
C ASN A 133 18.56 4.75 16.80
N LEU A 134 17.95 3.98 15.87
CA LEU A 134 16.51 4.06 15.57
C LEU A 134 15.66 3.81 16.81
N LEU A 135 16.02 2.81 17.63
CA LEU A 135 15.29 2.47 18.85
C LEU A 135 15.32 3.61 19.86
N GLU A 136 16.47 4.25 20.03
CA GLU A 136 16.63 5.40 20.91
C GLU A 136 15.81 6.60 20.43
N ILE A 137 15.85 6.92 19.13
CA ILE A 137 15.02 7.97 18.51
C ILE A 137 13.55 7.74 18.78
N MET A 138 13.05 6.52 18.62
CA MET A 138 11.65 6.19 18.88
C MET A 138 11.30 6.33 20.36
N ARG A 139 12.12 5.79 21.26
CA ARG A 139 11.93 5.86 22.72
C ARG A 139 11.97 7.28 23.25
N GLU A 140 12.96 8.06 22.83
CA GLU A 140 13.10 9.47 23.26
C GLU A 140 11.95 10.36 22.77
N SER A 141 11.41 10.06 21.60
CA SER A 141 10.23 10.75 21.07
C SER A 141 8.89 10.23 21.64
N GLY A 142 8.90 9.19 22.48
CA GLY A 142 7.71 8.55 23.03
C GLY A 142 6.86 7.84 21.96
N ARG A 143 7.50 7.35 20.88
CA ARG A 143 6.86 6.71 19.74
C ARG A 143 7.16 5.21 19.71
N ASP A 144 6.13 4.40 19.48
CA ASP A 144 6.19 2.94 19.53
C ASP A 144 5.43 2.27 18.37
N GLN A 145 5.17 3.03 17.30
CA GLN A 145 4.61 2.51 16.04
C GLN A 145 5.54 2.84 14.87
N LEU A 146 5.87 1.84 14.04
CA LEU A 146 6.77 2.00 12.91
C LEU A 146 6.08 1.61 11.61
N MET A 147 5.82 2.57 10.72
CA MET A 147 5.39 2.32 9.35
C MET A 147 6.59 1.97 8.50
N ILE A 148 6.61 0.79 7.88
CA ILE A 148 7.74 0.26 7.13
C ILE A 148 7.43 0.29 5.65
N THR A 149 8.27 1.01 4.89
CA THR A 149 8.22 1.14 3.43
C THR A 149 9.61 0.95 2.82
N GLY A 150 9.71 0.76 1.50
CA GLY A 150 10.99 0.67 0.77
C GLY A 150 11.35 -0.75 0.33
N ILE A 151 12.64 -1.04 0.25
CA ILE A 151 13.18 -2.27 -0.33
C ILE A 151 14.29 -2.90 0.53
N TYR A 152 14.50 -4.23 0.43
CA TYR A 152 13.64 -5.24 -0.20
C TYR A 152 12.71 -5.83 0.83
N ALA A 153 11.46 -6.12 0.43
CA ALA A 153 10.38 -6.51 1.34
C ALA A 153 10.77 -7.71 2.23
N HIS A 154 11.23 -8.83 1.65
CA HIS A 154 11.55 -10.06 2.40
C HIS A 154 12.90 -10.02 3.13
N ILE A 155 13.73 -9.00 2.90
CA ILE A 155 15.04 -8.85 3.55
C ILE A 155 14.96 -7.75 4.60
N GLY A 156 15.34 -6.52 4.23
CA GLY A 156 15.49 -5.44 5.18
C GLY A 156 14.18 -5.01 5.83
N CYS A 157 13.10 -4.90 5.06
CA CYS A 157 11.80 -4.50 5.60
C CYS A 157 11.24 -5.54 6.58
N LEU A 158 11.22 -6.83 6.20
CA LEU A 158 10.70 -7.90 7.04
C LEU A 158 11.56 -8.11 8.30
N VAL A 159 12.89 -8.13 8.16
CA VAL A 159 13.79 -8.29 9.33
C VAL A 159 13.65 -7.09 10.28
N THR A 160 13.44 -5.88 9.75
CA THR A 160 13.14 -4.71 10.58
C THR A 160 11.81 -4.86 11.32
N ALA A 161 10.76 -5.37 10.66
CA ALA A 161 9.47 -5.63 11.30
C ALA A 161 9.58 -6.69 12.42
N CYS A 162 10.38 -7.74 12.19
CA CYS A 162 10.64 -8.76 13.20
C CYS A 162 11.39 -8.19 14.42
N GLU A 163 12.41 -7.36 14.20
CA GLU A 163 13.16 -6.74 15.30
C GLU A 163 12.30 -5.71 16.04
N ALA A 164 11.50 -4.90 15.33
CA ALA A 164 10.53 -4.00 15.94
C ALA A 164 9.58 -4.75 16.91
N PHE A 165 9.02 -5.88 16.46
CA PHE A 165 8.16 -6.72 17.28
C PHE A 165 8.87 -7.23 18.56
N MET A 166 10.16 -7.60 18.46
CA MET A 166 10.95 -8.06 19.62
C MET A 166 11.31 -6.91 20.58
N ASP A 167 11.24 -5.66 20.12
CA ASP A 167 11.44 -4.45 20.95
C ASP A 167 10.12 -3.81 21.40
N ASP A 168 9.00 -4.54 21.34
CA ASP A 168 7.64 -4.09 21.68
C ASP A 168 7.15 -2.88 20.86
N ILE A 169 7.63 -2.71 19.63
CA ILE A 169 7.19 -1.69 18.67
C ILE A 169 6.15 -2.31 17.72
N GLN A 170 4.98 -1.68 17.64
CA GLN A 170 3.95 -2.07 16.69
C GLN A 170 4.35 -1.68 15.27
N SER A 171 4.73 -2.65 14.44
CA SER A 171 5.07 -2.38 13.04
C SER A 171 3.85 -2.47 12.12
N PHE A 172 3.78 -1.52 11.20
CA PHE A 172 2.81 -1.45 10.10
C PHE A 172 3.56 -1.65 8.79
N PHE A 173 3.39 -2.82 8.19
CA PHE A 173 4.07 -3.21 6.96
C PHE A 173 3.20 -2.83 5.75
N ILE A 174 3.65 -1.83 4.95
CA ILE A 174 2.80 -1.25 3.91
C ILE A 174 3.00 -2.02 2.61
N GLY A 175 2.05 -2.91 2.30
CA GLY A 175 2.17 -3.91 1.26
C GLY A 175 2.41 -3.38 -0.15
N ASP A 176 1.82 -2.25 -0.51
CA ASP A 176 2.01 -1.59 -1.82
C ASP A 176 3.01 -0.43 -1.80
N ALA A 177 3.69 -0.23 -0.67
CA ALA A 177 4.81 0.70 -0.51
C ALA A 177 6.15 -0.01 -0.20
N VAL A 178 6.20 -1.32 -0.38
CA VAL A 178 7.43 -2.12 -0.39
C VAL A 178 7.56 -2.84 -1.73
N ALA A 179 8.79 -3.23 -2.12
CA ALA A 179 9.04 -4.05 -3.30
C ALA A 179 10.12 -5.09 -3.05
N ASP A 180 10.18 -6.09 -3.94
CA ASP A 180 11.08 -7.21 -3.79
C ASP A 180 11.64 -7.71 -5.13
N PHE A 181 12.48 -8.75 -5.09
CA PHE A 181 13.07 -9.39 -6.28
C PHE A 181 12.03 -10.10 -7.16
N SER A 182 10.90 -10.48 -6.61
CA SER A 182 9.78 -11.07 -7.35
C SER A 182 8.47 -10.93 -6.59
N SER A 183 7.35 -11.13 -7.30
CA SER A 183 6.01 -11.13 -6.70
C SER A 183 5.88 -12.19 -5.59
N GLU A 184 6.48 -13.38 -5.75
CA GLU A 184 6.42 -14.46 -4.76
C GLU A 184 7.13 -14.06 -3.47
N LYS A 185 8.33 -13.46 -3.56
CA LYS A 185 9.07 -12.97 -2.38
C LYS A 185 8.33 -11.84 -1.69
N HIS A 186 7.74 -10.94 -2.45
CA HIS A 186 6.92 -9.84 -1.95
C HIS A 186 5.69 -10.38 -1.18
N LYS A 187 4.92 -11.30 -1.79
CA LYS A 187 3.76 -11.92 -1.14
C LYS A 187 4.15 -12.70 0.12
N MET A 188 5.26 -13.45 0.08
CA MET A 188 5.78 -14.16 1.24
C MET A 188 6.11 -13.20 2.39
N ALA A 189 6.72 -12.04 2.11
CA ALA A 189 7.04 -11.06 3.12
C ALA A 189 5.78 -10.49 3.80
N ILE A 190 4.76 -10.14 3.01
CA ILE A 190 3.47 -9.64 3.53
C ILE A 190 2.78 -10.72 4.38
N GLU A 191 2.71 -11.96 3.88
CA GLU A 191 2.09 -13.08 4.61
C GLU A 191 2.81 -13.34 5.93
N TYR A 192 4.14 -13.41 5.92
CA TYR A 192 4.90 -13.60 7.15
C TYR A 192 4.66 -12.45 8.14
N ALA A 193 4.72 -11.21 7.69
CA ALA A 193 4.53 -10.02 8.51
C ALA A 193 3.16 -10.03 9.20
N SER A 194 2.06 -10.24 8.46
CA SER A 194 0.70 -10.27 8.99
C SER A 194 0.48 -11.36 10.03
N GLN A 195 1.20 -12.48 9.91
CA GLN A 195 1.03 -13.66 10.74
C GLN A 195 1.95 -13.68 11.96
N ARG A 196 3.00 -12.85 12.01
CA ARG A 196 4.07 -12.99 13.02
C ARG A 196 4.50 -11.70 13.72
N CYS A 197 4.54 -10.56 13.03
CA CYS A 197 5.24 -9.40 13.60
C CYS A 197 4.68 -8.03 13.21
N ALA A 198 3.71 -7.93 12.30
CA ALA A 198 3.21 -6.63 11.86
C ALA A 198 1.70 -6.64 11.57
N TYR A 199 1.10 -5.47 11.57
CA TYR A 199 -0.15 -5.21 10.88
C TYR A 199 0.18 -4.85 9.43
N THR A 200 -0.42 -5.54 8.47
CA THR A 200 -0.20 -5.27 7.04
C THR A 200 -1.35 -4.44 6.49
N ALA A 201 -1.02 -3.37 5.77
CA ALA A 201 -1.99 -2.44 5.19
C ALA A 201 -1.56 -2.02 3.78
N LEU A 202 -2.47 -1.43 3.03
CA LEU A 202 -2.17 -0.72 1.79
C LEU A 202 -2.04 0.78 2.04
N THR A 203 -1.40 1.49 1.13
CA THR A 203 -1.16 2.93 1.21
C THR A 203 -2.43 3.73 1.49
N ASN A 204 -3.53 3.44 0.77
CA ASN A 204 -4.78 4.16 0.97
C ASN A 204 -5.36 3.96 2.38
N GLU A 205 -5.28 2.75 2.92
CA GLU A 205 -5.71 2.46 4.30
C GLU A 205 -4.86 3.23 5.32
N VAL A 206 -3.54 3.26 5.12
CA VAL A 206 -2.63 4.04 5.99
C VAL A 206 -2.98 5.52 5.96
N LEU A 207 -3.23 6.10 4.80
CA LEU A 207 -3.62 7.50 4.66
C LEU A 207 -4.95 7.80 5.37
N GLU A 208 -5.94 6.91 5.26
CA GLU A 208 -7.22 7.01 5.98
C GLU A 208 -7.01 6.93 7.51
N LEU A 209 -6.22 5.98 7.99
CA LEU A 209 -5.91 5.83 9.43
C LEU A 209 -5.15 7.04 10.00
N LEU A 210 -4.32 7.70 9.20
CA LEU A 210 -3.64 8.93 9.58
C LEU A 210 -4.56 10.16 9.58
N GLY A 211 -5.84 10.02 9.23
CA GLY A 211 -6.78 11.14 9.14
C GLY A 211 -6.56 12.03 7.92
N GLY A 212 -5.84 11.53 6.93
CA GLY A 212 -5.74 12.15 5.61
C GLY A 212 -7.05 11.97 4.85
N ALA A 213 -7.56 13.04 4.24
CA ALA A 213 -8.51 12.84 3.16
C ALA A 213 -7.82 11.99 2.09
N PRO A 214 -8.48 10.95 1.53
CA PRO A 214 -7.88 10.12 0.50
C PRO A 214 -7.36 11.02 -0.62
N VAL A 215 -6.05 10.89 -0.95
CA VAL A 215 -5.48 11.59 -2.09
C VAL A 215 -6.14 11.01 -3.33
N SER A 216 -7.03 11.78 -3.93
CA SER A 216 -7.76 11.41 -5.12
C SER A 216 -6.78 11.21 -6.27
N GLU A 217 -6.49 9.97 -6.63
CA GLU A 217 -6.13 9.66 -8.00
C GLU A 217 -7.42 9.82 -8.81
N GLY A 218 -7.61 11.01 -9.42
CA GLY A 218 -8.49 11.24 -10.53
C GLY A 218 -9.93 10.71 -10.51
N GLU A 219 -10.50 10.39 -9.32
CA GLU A 219 -11.95 10.18 -9.17
C GLU A 219 -12.33 10.61 -7.76
N GLU A 220 -13.19 11.62 -7.67
CA GLU A 220 -13.85 12.07 -6.46
C GLU A 220 -14.50 10.89 -5.73
N LYS A 221 -13.92 10.42 -4.60
CA LYS A 221 -14.72 9.76 -3.58
C LYS A 221 -15.54 10.83 -2.85
N VAL A 222 -16.56 11.31 -3.49
CA VAL A 222 -17.73 11.83 -2.80
C VAL A 222 -18.15 10.75 -1.82
N SER A 223 -18.34 11.12 -0.55
CA SER A 223 -19.01 10.28 0.48
C SER A 223 -20.11 9.49 -0.22
N ALA A 224 -19.99 8.17 -0.24
CA ALA A 224 -20.65 7.32 -1.23
C ALA A 224 -22.15 7.27 -1.06
N VAL A 225 -22.82 8.33 -1.52
CA VAL A 225 -24.24 8.23 -1.87
C VAL A 225 -24.31 7.35 -3.12
N LEU A 226 -24.92 6.17 -2.98
CA LEU A 226 -25.21 5.33 -4.12
C LEU A 226 -26.16 6.09 -5.03
N THR A 227 -25.75 6.33 -6.28
CA THR A 227 -26.58 6.91 -7.33
C THR A 227 -26.73 5.90 -8.47
N LYS A 228 -27.81 6.02 -9.25
CA LYS A 228 -28.07 5.13 -10.40
C LYS A 228 -26.91 5.18 -11.40
N ASP A 229 -26.35 6.36 -11.65
CA ASP A 229 -25.24 6.54 -12.58
C ASP A 229 -23.96 5.88 -12.06
N ARG A 230 -23.71 5.92 -10.76
CA ARG A 230 -22.58 5.22 -10.15
C ARG A 230 -22.73 3.70 -10.27
N VAL A 231 -23.91 3.15 -9.99
CA VAL A 231 -24.22 1.72 -10.17
C VAL A 231 -24.01 1.32 -11.63
N ARG A 232 -24.51 2.13 -12.58
CA ARG A 232 -24.29 1.95 -14.01
C ARG A 232 -22.81 1.94 -14.38
N GLY A 233 -22.03 2.87 -13.86
CA GLY A 233 -20.58 2.96 -14.09
C GLY A 233 -19.82 1.74 -13.56
N GLN A 234 -20.20 1.21 -12.39
CA GLN A 234 -19.61 0.00 -11.82
C GLN A 234 -19.90 -1.25 -12.65
N ILE A 235 -21.14 -1.39 -13.16
CA ILE A 235 -21.52 -2.47 -14.08
C ILE A 235 -20.74 -2.36 -15.38
N ALA A 236 -20.67 -1.16 -15.97
CA ALA A 236 -19.96 -0.88 -17.21
C ALA A 236 -18.46 -1.22 -17.10
N ALA A 237 -17.82 -0.85 -15.99
CA ALA A 237 -16.42 -1.17 -15.73
C ALA A 237 -16.16 -2.69 -15.71
N ILE A 238 -17.06 -3.48 -15.13
CA ILE A 238 -16.95 -4.94 -15.08
C ILE A 238 -17.15 -5.57 -16.48
N LEU A 239 -18.07 -5.01 -17.27
CA LEU A 239 -18.35 -5.47 -18.63
C LEU A 239 -17.32 -4.95 -19.64
N GLN A 240 -16.45 -4.01 -19.25
CA GLN A 240 -15.51 -3.29 -20.13
C GLN A 240 -16.23 -2.51 -21.25
N GLU A 241 -17.36 -1.91 -20.91
CA GLU A 241 -18.21 -1.11 -21.79
C GLU A 241 -18.29 0.34 -21.33
N SER A 242 -18.83 1.24 -22.18
CA SER A 242 -19.13 2.60 -21.75
C SER A 242 -20.39 2.64 -20.88
N PRO A 243 -20.47 3.48 -19.82
CA PRO A 243 -21.69 3.62 -19.03
C PRO A 243 -22.94 3.96 -19.86
N SER A 244 -22.77 4.72 -20.97
CA SER A 244 -23.85 5.05 -21.90
C SER A 244 -24.42 3.84 -22.64
N ASP A 245 -23.68 2.74 -22.69
CA ASP A 245 -24.05 1.54 -23.44
C ASP A 245 -24.78 0.50 -22.58
N ILE A 246 -24.97 0.81 -21.27
CA ILE A 246 -25.70 -0.04 -20.34
C ILE A 246 -27.17 0.42 -20.23
N PRO A 247 -28.12 -0.26 -20.88
CA PRO A 247 -29.54 0.09 -20.81
C PRO A 247 -30.13 -0.28 -19.44
N ASP A 248 -31.22 0.41 -19.06
CA ASP A 248 -31.86 0.19 -17.77
C ASP A 248 -32.60 -1.17 -17.64
N HIS A 249 -33.14 -1.66 -18.76
CA HIS A 249 -34.08 -2.79 -18.77
C HIS A 249 -33.54 -4.08 -19.40
N GLU A 250 -32.30 -4.06 -19.88
CA GLU A 250 -31.69 -5.25 -20.50
C GLU A 250 -31.15 -6.21 -19.44
N ASP A 251 -31.24 -7.50 -19.71
CA ASP A 251 -30.69 -8.53 -18.85
C ASP A 251 -29.16 -8.48 -18.86
N LEU A 252 -28.59 -8.19 -17.71
CA LEU A 252 -27.14 -8.03 -17.54
C LEU A 252 -26.38 -9.37 -17.58
N LEU A 253 -27.07 -10.51 -17.37
CA LEU A 253 -26.47 -11.84 -17.54
C LEU A 253 -26.26 -12.13 -19.01
N ASP A 254 -27.21 -11.75 -19.87
CA ASP A 254 -27.09 -11.89 -21.34
C ASP A 254 -25.94 -11.02 -21.90
N ARG A 255 -25.56 -9.96 -21.19
CA ARG A 255 -24.41 -9.10 -21.53
C ARG A 255 -23.05 -9.62 -20.98
N GLY A 256 -23.07 -10.74 -20.27
CA GLY A 256 -21.84 -11.38 -19.79
C GLY A 256 -21.51 -11.15 -18.32
N LEU A 257 -22.44 -10.60 -17.51
CA LEU A 257 -22.31 -10.64 -16.06
C LEU A 257 -22.54 -12.06 -15.56
N ASP A 258 -21.51 -12.67 -14.98
CA ASP A 258 -21.59 -13.98 -14.33
C ASP A 258 -21.77 -13.86 -12.81
N SER A 259 -22.03 -15.00 -12.18
CA SER A 259 -22.27 -15.07 -10.73
C SER A 259 -21.10 -14.51 -9.89
N VAL A 260 -19.85 -14.65 -10.35
CA VAL A 260 -18.66 -14.16 -9.63
C VAL A 260 -18.61 -12.63 -9.67
N ARG A 261 -18.91 -12.05 -10.82
CA ARG A 261 -18.96 -10.60 -11.02
C ARG A 261 -20.11 -9.96 -10.24
N ILE A 262 -21.28 -10.61 -10.19
CA ILE A 262 -22.40 -10.15 -9.36
C ILE A 262 -22.05 -10.22 -7.88
N MET A 263 -21.39 -11.27 -7.41
CA MET A 263 -20.93 -11.35 -6.01
C MET A 263 -19.95 -10.24 -5.66
N SER A 264 -19.05 -9.88 -6.58
CA SER A 264 -18.13 -8.75 -6.39
C SER A 264 -18.87 -7.42 -6.23
N LEU A 265 -19.91 -7.18 -7.05
CA LEU A 265 -20.78 -5.99 -6.91
C LEU A 265 -21.56 -5.98 -5.58
N VAL A 266 -22.10 -7.12 -5.16
CA VAL A 266 -22.77 -7.27 -3.85
C VAL A 266 -21.86 -6.87 -2.72
N GLU A 267 -20.63 -7.36 -2.70
CA GLU A 267 -19.63 -7.03 -1.68
C GLU A 267 -19.27 -5.54 -1.69
N GLN A 268 -19.14 -4.95 -2.87
CA GLN A 268 -18.85 -3.53 -3.02
C GLN A 268 -20.01 -2.67 -2.50
N TRP A 269 -21.26 -2.98 -2.87
CA TRP A 269 -22.43 -2.21 -2.43
C TRP A 269 -22.72 -2.39 -0.93
N ARG A 270 -22.41 -3.55 -0.36
CA ARG A 270 -22.48 -3.76 1.10
C ARG A 270 -21.49 -2.88 1.86
N ARG A 271 -20.28 -2.70 1.33
CA ARG A 271 -19.30 -1.74 1.90
C ARG A 271 -19.78 -0.30 1.78
N ASP A 272 -20.53 0.01 0.72
CA ASP A 272 -21.17 1.31 0.51
C ASP A 272 -22.43 1.51 1.37
N GLY A 273 -22.82 0.51 2.18
CA GLY A 273 -23.93 0.56 3.14
C GLY A 273 -25.28 0.11 2.59
N ALA A 274 -25.31 -0.62 1.48
CA ALA A 274 -26.53 -1.21 0.93
C ALA A 274 -26.69 -2.68 1.39
N GLU A 275 -27.84 -3.02 1.95
CA GLU A 275 -28.17 -4.39 2.37
C GLU A 275 -28.80 -5.18 1.21
N VAL A 276 -27.98 -5.77 0.34
CA VAL A 276 -28.41 -6.60 -0.79
C VAL A 276 -27.73 -7.96 -0.79
N THR A 277 -28.39 -8.94 -1.39
CA THR A 277 -27.86 -10.30 -1.53
C THR A 277 -27.72 -10.69 -3.00
N PHE A 278 -26.83 -11.66 -3.28
CA PHE A 278 -26.69 -12.23 -4.61
C PHE A 278 -28.00 -12.76 -5.20
N VAL A 279 -28.79 -13.45 -4.38
CA VAL A 279 -30.05 -14.07 -4.81
C VAL A 279 -31.04 -13.01 -5.32
N GLU A 280 -31.18 -11.90 -4.59
CA GLU A 280 -32.10 -10.81 -4.95
C GLU A 280 -31.68 -10.12 -6.26
N LEU A 281 -30.39 -9.98 -6.53
CA LEU A 281 -29.89 -9.39 -7.77
C LEU A 281 -30.02 -10.37 -8.96
N ALA A 282 -29.84 -11.67 -8.71
CA ALA A 282 -29.93 -12.69 -9.74
C ALA A 282 -31.39 -12.98 -10.18
N GLU A 283 -32.38 -12.67 -9.34
CA GLU A 283 -33.82 -12.86 -9.68
C GLU A 283 -34.29 -11.90 -10.79
N ASN A 284 -33.74 -10.67 -10.81
CA ASN A 284 -34.11 -9.67 -11.82
C ASN A 284 -32.84 -8.87 -12.20
N PRO A 285 -32.02 -9.41 -13.10
CA PRO A 285 -30.68 -8.88 -13.38
C PRO A 285 -30.70 -7.69 -14.37
N THR A 286 -31.43 -6.63 -14.04
CA THR A 286 -31.46 -5.38 -14.79
C THR A 286 -30.98 -4.21 -13.94
N LEU A 287 -30.39 -3.19 -14.56
CA LEU A 287 -29.91 -2.00 -13.85
C LEU A 287 -31.06 -1.31 -13.08
N GLU A 288 -32.27 -1.25 -13.65
CA GLU A 288 -33.40 -0.61 -12.99
C GLU A 288 -33.85 -1.32 -11.73
N GLU A 289 -33.98 -2.65 -11.76
CA GLU A 289 -34.35 -3.42 -10.60
C GLU A 289 -33.29 -3.43 -9.53
N TRP A 290 -32.03 -3.49 -9.93
CA TRP A 290 -30.90 -3.37 -8.99
C TRP A 290 -30.88 -2.00 -8.33
N TRP A 291 -31.11 -0.92 -9.10
CA TRP A 291 -31.20 0.42 -8.52
C TRP A 291 -32.39 0.55 -7.57
N ARG A 292 -33.54 -0.01 -7.91
CA ARG A 292 -34.73 -0.02 -7.05
C ARG A 292 -34.46 -0.70 -5.70
N LEU A 293 -33.77 -1.85 -5.72
CA LEU A 293 -33.36 -2.57 -4.50
C LEU A 293 -32.36 -1.75 -3.68
N LEU A 294 -31.29 -1.27 -4.31
CA LEU A 294 -30.24 -0.50 -3.66
C LEU A 294 -30.76 0.80 -3.06
N SER A 295 -31.60 1.54 -3.80
CA SER A 295 -32.15 2.81 -3.32
C SER A 295 -33.14 2.64 -2.15
N SER A 296 -33.84 1.51 -2.09
CA SER A 296 -34.79 1.24 -0.99
C SER A 296 -34.13 0.76 0.30
N ARG A 297 -32.87 0.28 0.24
CA ARG A 297 -32.17 -0.38 1.35
C ARG A 297 -30.86 0.28 1.75
N SER A 298 -30.48 1.37 1.10
CA SER A 298 -29.30 2.13 1.49
C SER A 298 -29.66 3.21 2.52
N GLN A 299 -28.90 3.29 3.61
CA GLN A 299 -29.09 4.32 4.64
C GLN A 299 -28.72 5.74 4.17
N LYS A 300 -28.19 5.92 2.95
CA LYS A 300 -27.74 7.18 2.39
C LYS A 300 -28.09 7.28 0.89
N VAL A 301 -29.35 7.52 0.57
CA VAL A 301 -29.79 7.83 -0.79
C VAL A 301 -30.28 9.28 -0.83
N LEU A 302 -29.75 10.07 -1.78
CA LEU A 302 -30.42 11.32 -2.18
C LEU A 302 -31.51 11.00 -3.21
N PRO A 303 -32.76 11.49 -3.04
CA PRO A 303 -33.77 11.34 -4.08
C PRO A 303 -33.34 12.11 -5.32
N ASN A 304 -33.57 11.54 -6.50
CA ASN A 304 -33.33 12.16 -7.79
C ASN A 304 -33.90 13.58 -7.82
N ALA A 305 -33.06 14.54 -8.20
CA ALA A 305 -33.50 15.90 -8.56
C ALA A 305 -34.10 15.87 -9.99
N ASP A 306 -35.30 15.28 -10.10
CA ASP A 306 -36.18 15.49 -11.25
C ASP A 306 -37.51 15.94 -10.68
N TYR A 307 -37.67 17.30 -10.64
CA TYR A 307 -38.91 18.07 -10.72
C TYR A 307 -38.61 19.50 -10.27
N LEU A 308 -38.16 20.35 -11.21
CA LEU A 308 -38.72 21.71 -11.41
C LEU A 308 -38.16 22.25 -12.73
#